data_a90ea3e83f5e88e6d86a138cb815927c
#
_entry.id   a90ea3e83f5e88e6d86a138cb815927c
#
_cell.length_a   1.000
_cell.length_b   1.000
_cell.length_c   1.000
_cell.angle_alpha   90.00
_cell.angle_beta   90.00
_cell.angle_gamma   90.00
#
_symmetry.space_group_name_H-M   'P 1'
#
loop_
_entity.id
_entity.type
_entity.pdbx_description
1 polymer ?
#
loop_
_entity_poly.entity_id
_entity_poly.type
_entity_poly.pdbx_seq_one_letter_code
_entity_poly.pdbx_strand_id
1 'polypeptide(L)'
;MRKTLIALFLCVFPFVIKGQAPFPSGNEIKQFTASITCAVLESGNPVWNTYISRGMKEFWTITPFEIIDYSEFEKRRDDPGYSFVILTETSFEKDKSGTRYNYINLLQGKDVEELGEMPEICAVPLSVAEADNMEYGN
;
A
#
# COMPACT_ATOMS: atom_id res chain seq x y z
N MET A 1 45.63 -12.28 -32.07
CA MET A 1 44.17 -12.32 -32.29
C MET A 1 43.39 -12.98 -31.13
N ARG A 2 43.91 -13.00 -29.93
CA ARG A 2 43.24 -13.62 -28.76
C ARG A 2 42.78 -12.62 -27.66
N LYS A 3 43.00 -11.33 -27.89
CA LYS A 3 42.69 -10.28 -26.87
C LYS A 3 41.43 -9.47 -27.13
N THR A 4 40.79 -9.65 -28.28
CA THR A 4 39.59 -8.89 -28.68
C THR A 4 38.26 -9.61 -28.35
N LEU A 5 38.30 -10.89 -27.96
CA LEU A 5 37.09 -11.65 -27.69
C LEU A 5 36.58 -11.51 -26.25
N ILE A 6 37.40 -11.00 -25.33
CA ILE A 6 37.03 -10.85 -23.90
C ILE A 6 36.27 -9.53 -23.67
N ALA A 7 36.44 -8.54 -24.51
CA ALA A 7 35.76 -7.25 -24.34
C ALA A 7 34.28 -7.25 -24.75
N LEU A 8 33.84 -8.25 -25.54
CA LEU A 8 32.45 -8.31 -26.02
C LEU A 8 31.51 -9.05 -25.07
N PHE A 9 32.03 -9.74 -24.06
CA PHE A 9 31.20 -10.49 -23.10
C PHE A 9 30.78 -9.68 -21.87
N LEU A 10 31.30 -8.46 -21.71
CA LEU A 10 31.02 -7.62 -20.55
C LEU A 10 29.81 -6.67 -20.75
N CYS A 11 29.19 -6.65 -21.94
CA CYS A 11 28.08 -5.73 -22.24
C CYS A 11 26.68 -6.31 -22.14
N VAL A 12 26.51 -7.55 -21.68
CA VAL A 12 25.18 -8.19 -21.58
C VAL A 12 24.88 -8.60 -20.15
N PHE A 13 25.16 -7.72 -19.18
CA PHE A 13 24.45 -7.79 -17.91
C PHE A 13 23.23 -6.89 -18.02
N PRO A 14 22.01 -7.44 -18.07
CA PRO A 14 20.84 -6.61 -17.88
C PRO A 14 20.92 -6.07 -16.46
N PHE A 15 21.21 -4.79 -16.32
CA PHE A 15 20.94 -4.06 -15.09
C PHE A 15 19.43 -4.16 -14.86
N VAL A 16 19.01 -5.12 -14.07
CA VAL A 16 17.67 -5.12 -13.49
C VAL A 16 17.65 -3.98 -12.49
N ILE A 17 17.35 -2.78 -12.98
CA ILE A 17 17.05 -1.64 -12.14
C ILE A 17 15.73 -1.99 -11.45
N LYS A 18 15.78 -2.52 -10.24
CA LYS A 18 14.64 -2.54 -9.34
C LYS A 18 14.44 -1.09 -8.87
N GLY A 19 13.83 -0.30 -9.70
CA GLY A 19 13.43 1.06 -9.37
C GLY A 19 11.92 1.11 -9.25
N GLN A 20 11.45 1.60 -8.14
CA GLN A 20 10.07 1.95 -7.76
C GLN A 20 9.09 0.77 -7.71
N ALA A 21 8.21 0.79 -6.68
CA ALA A 21 7.05 -0.10 -6.62
C ALA A 21 6.34 -0.03 -7.99
N PRO A 22 6.09 -1.17 -8.64
CA PRO A 22 5.50 -1.16 -9.97
C PRO A 22 4.12 -0.50 -9.88
N PHE A 23 3.86 0.46 -10.77
CA PHE A 23 2.51 0.95 -10.97
C PHE A 23 1.58 -0.23 -11.23
N PRO A 24 0.32 -0.18 -10.76
CA PRO A 24 -0.61 -1.26 -10.98
C PRO A 24 -0.75 -1.54 -12.48
N SER A 25 -0.71 -2.81 -12.84
CA SER A 25 -0.90 -3.25 -14.22
C SER A 25 -2.35 -3.03 -14.65
N GLY A 26 -2.60 -3.01 -15.96
CA GLY A 26 -3.97 -2.91 -16.47
C GLY A 26 -4.87 -4.08 -16.02
N ASN A 27 -4.30 -5.26 -15.71
CA ASN A 27 -5.04 -6.40 -15.17
C ASN A 27 -5.42 -6.18 -13.70
N GLU A 28 -4.52 -5.63 -12.88
CA GLU A 28 -4.81 -5.28 -11.48
C GLU A 28 -5.89 -4.20 -11.39
N ILE A 29 -5.85 -3.19 -12.25
CA ILE A 29 -6.93 -2.19 -12.33
C ILE A 29 -8.27 -2.82 -12.70
N LYS A 30 -8.31 -3.73 -13.69
CA LYS A 30 -9.54 -4.44 -14.07
C LYS A 30 -10.07 -5.31 -12.93
N GLN A 31 -9.18 -5.98 -12.21
CA GLN A 31 -9.52 -6.81 -11.07
C GLN A 31 -10.10 -5.96 -9.94
N PHE A 32 -9.44 -4.84 -9.62
CA PHE A 32 -9.93 -3.86 -8.66
C PHE A 32 -11.33 -3.36 -9.02
N THR A 33 -11.57 -2.93 -10.26
CA THR A 33 -12.88 -2.40 -10.67
C THR A 33 -14.00 -3.45 -10.64
N ALA A 34 -13.66 -4.74 -10.62
CA ALA A 34 -14.61 -5.84 -10.48
C ALA A 34 -14.77 -6.34 -9.02
N SER A 35 -13.98 -5.80 -8.08
CA SER A 35 -13.99 -6.22 -6.67
C SER A 35 -15.02 -5.47 -5.83
N ILE A 36 -15.21 -5.94 -4.59
CA ILE A 36 -15.88 -5.19 -3.53
C ILE A 36 -14.79 -4.49 -2.70
N THR A 37 -14.87 -3.18 -2.55
CA THR A 37 -13.90 -2.42 -1.75
C THR A 37 -14.32 -2.39 -0.29
N CYS A 38 -13.45 -2.86 0.59
CA CYS A 38 -13.65 -2.87 2.03
C CYS A 38 -12.84 -1.74 2.69
N ALA A 39 -13.51 -0.82 3.36
CA ALA A 39 -12.86 0.17 4.21
C ALA A 39 -12.59 -0.45 5.58
N VAL A 40 -11.31 -0.54 5.95
CA VAL A 40 -10.88 -1.22 7.18
C VAL A 40 -10.82 -0.25 8.33
N LEU A 41 -11.58 -0.56 9.39
CA LEU A 41 -11.57 0.20 10.63
C LEU A 41 -10.39 -0.19 11.51
N GLU A 42 -9.81 0.81 12.17
CA GLU A 42 -8.70 0.64 13.11
C GLU A 42 -9.20 0.55 14.55
N SER A 43 -8.72 -0.44 15.29
CA SER A 43 -8.99 -0.54 16.72
C SER A 43 -8.33 0.62 17.47
N GLY A 44 -9.11 1.33 18.30
CA GLY A 44 -8.60 2.46 19.08
C GLY A 44 -8.41 3.78 18.32
N ASN A 45 -8.79 3.84 17.03
CA ASN A 45 -8.70 5.06 16.23
C ASN A 45 -10.08 5.57 15.78
N PRO A 46 -10.89 6.17 16.68
CA PRO A 46 -12.23 6.63 16.35
C PRO A 46 -12.24 7.77 15.32
N VAL A 47 -11.18 8.55 15.26
CA VAL A 47 -11.05 9.65 14.29
C VAL A 47 -10.96 9.08 12.87
N TRP A 48 -10.03 8.15 12.64
CA TRP A 48 -9.92 7.44 11.36
C TRP A 48 -11.24 6.77 10.98
N ASN A 49 -11.81 6.01 11.91
CA ASN A 49 -13.04 5.25 11.67
C ASN A 49 -14.21 6.13 11.25
N THR A 50 -14.32 7.31 11.84
CA THR A 50 -15.36 8.29 11.49
C THR A 50 -15.14 8.84 10.08
N TYR A 51 -13.92 9.30 9.78
CA TYR A 51 -13.63 9.94 8.50
C TYR A 51 -13.68 8.96 7.33
N ILE A 52 -13.11 7.74 7.48
CA ILE A 52 -13.15 6.76 6.40
C ILE A 52 -14.58 6.29 6.13
N SER A 53 -15.37 6.02 7.18
CA SER A 53 -16.76 5.60 7.03
C SER A 53 -17.61 6.67 6.33
N ARG A 54 -17.40 7.93 6.68
CA ARG A 54 -18.08 9.05 6.04
C ARG A 54 -17.62 9.23 4.60
N GLY A 55 -16.32 9.22 4.35
CA GLY A 55 -15.73 9.38 3.02
C GLY A 55 -16.23 8.32 2.03
N MET A 56 -16.27 7.05 2.48
CA MET A 56 -16.81 5.98 1.65
C MET A 56 -18.29 6.20 1.30
N LYS A 57 -19.11 6.58 2.27
CA LYS A 57 -20.56 6.79 2.05
C LYS A 57 -20.87 8.00 1.18
N GLU A 58 -20.10 9.07 1.30
CA GLU A 58 -20.37 10.33 0.61
C GLU A 58 -19.73 10.42 -0.78
N PHE A 59 -18.55 9.80 -0.97
CA PHE A 59 -17.73 10.06 -2.15
C PHE A 59 -17.33 8.81 -2.95
N TRP A 60 -17.39 7.61 -2.36
CA TRP A 60 -16.94 6.42 -3.07
C TRP A 60 -17.96 5.93 -4.08
N THR A 61 -17.58 5.92 -5.35
CA THR A 61 -18.49 5.56 -6.46
C THR A 61 -17.88 4.56 -7.45
N ILE A 62 -16.65 4.09 -7.19
CA ILE A 62 -15.88 3.30 -8.17
C ILE A 62 -16.33 1.84 -8.17
N THR A 63 -16.52 1.27 -6.99
CA THR A 63 -16.91 -0.13 -6.79
C THR A 63 -18.00 -0.21 -5.72
N PRO A 64 -18.74 -1.32 -5.61
CA PRO A 64 -19.49 -1.62 -4.38
C PRO A 64 -18.53 -1.59 -3.17
N PHE A 65 -19.02 -1.17 -2.01
CA PHE A 65 -18.15 -1.10 -0.83
C PHE A 65 -18.83 -1.61 0.44
N GLU A 66 -18.00 -2.04 1.38
CA GLU A 66 -18.34 -2.42 2.74
C GLU A 66 -17.42 -1.71 3.73
N ILE A 67 -17.88 -1.57 4.97
CA ILE A 67 -17.06 -1.10 6.09
C ILE A 67 -16.86 -2.29 7.01
N ILE A 68 -15.61 -2.68 7.25
CA ILE A 68 -15.26 -3.89 7.98
C ILE A 68 -14.26 -3.57 9.09
N ASP A 69 -14.17 -4.44 10.08
CA ASP A 69 -13.10 -4.41 11.07
C ASP A 69 -11.84 -5.17 10.59
N TYR A 70 -10.77 -5.07 11.36
CA TYR A 70 -9.50 -5.72 11.03
C TYR A 70 -9.61 -7.26 11.05
N SER A 71 -10.47 -7.84 11.86
CA SER A 71 -10.69 -9.30 11.88
C SER A 71 -11.32 -9.81 10.59
N GLU A 72 -12.26 -9.04 10.01
CA GLU A 72 -12.83 -9.36 8.71
C GLU A 72 -11.83 -9.12 7.57
N PHE A 73 -10.97 -8.10 7.68
CA PHE A 73 -9.88 -7.90 6.75
C PHE A 73 -8.96 -9.12 6.68
N GLU A 74 -8.49 -9.65 7.81
CA GLU A 74 -7.61 -10.82 7.85
C GLU A 74 -8.25 -12.08 7.22
N LYS A 75 -9.56 -12.21 7.26
CA LYS A 75 -10.27 -13.35 6.64
C LYS A 75 -10.40 -13.22 5.12
N ARG A 76 -10.41 -11.99 4.60
CA ARG A 76 -10.72 -11.70 3.20
C ARG A 76 -9.52 -11.24 2.39
N ARG A 77 -8.40 -10.90 3.04
CA ARG A 77 -7.25 -10.29 2.39
C ARG A 77 -6.64 -11.12 1.26
N ASP A 78 -6.80 -12.44 1.32
CA ASP A 78 -6.25 -13.37 0.33
C ASP A 78 -7.14 -13.50 -0.92
N ASP A 79 -8.38 -13.03 -0.85
CA ASP A 79 -9.36 -13.16 -1.93
C ASP A 79 -9.27 -11.97 -2.89
N PRO A 80 -8.92 -12.21 -4.17
CA PRO A 80 -8.87 -11.17 -5.19
C PRO A 80 -10.24 -10.57 -5.57
N GLY A 81 -11.34 -11.13 -5.07
CA GLY A 81 -12.67 -10.54 -5.17
C GLY A 81 -12.87 -9.31 -4.30
N TYR A 82 -11.92 -9.01 -3.42
CA TYR A 82 -11.94 -7.85 -2.54
C TYR A 82 -10.77 -6.91 -2.81
N SER A 83 -10.99 -5.64 -2.53
CA SER A 83 -9.95 -4.62 -2.39
C SER A 83 -10.13 -3.88 -1.06
N PHE A 84 -9.09 -3.23 -0.55
CA PHE A 84 -9.09 -2.72 0.81
C PHE A 84 -8.55 -1.29 0.85
N VAL A 85 -9.31 -0.40 1.47
CA VAL A 85 -8.85 0.92 1.88
C VAL A 85 -8.39 0.81 3.32
N ILE A 86 -7.10 0.93 3.55
CA ILE A 86 -6.48 0.69 4.87
C ILE A 86 -5.53 1.84 5.23
N LEU A 87 -5.49 2.17 6.52
CA LEU A 87 -4.49 3.06 7.09
C LEU A 87 -3.20 2.27 7.30
N THR A 88 -2.09 2.78 6.80
CA THR A 88 -0.76 2.19 7.02
C THR A 88 0.20 3.22 7.55
N GLU A 89 1.22 2.76 8.24
CA GLU A 89 2.32 3.59 8.71
C GLU A 89 3.61 3.11 8.06
N THR A 90 4.37 4.02 7.50
CA THR A 90 5.63 3.71 6.84
C THR A 90 6.73 4.68 7.22
N SER A 91 7.98 4.21 7.18
CA SER A 91 9.17 5.03 7.27
C SER A 91 10.02 4.87 6.02
N PHE A 92 10.76 5.89 5.64
CA PHE A 92 11.65 5.81 4.49
C PHE A 92 13.06 5.46 4.93
N GLU A 93 13.65 4.41 4.35
CA GLU A 93 15.00 3.95 4.68
C GLU A 93 16.09 5.04 4.55
N LYS A 94 15.87 5.99 3.65
CA LYS A 94 16.79 7.12 3.43
C LYS A 94 16.57 8.27 4.39
N ASP A 95 15.45 8.28 5.11
CA ASP A 95 15.15 9.31 6.11
C ASP A 95 15.79 8.94 7.45
N LYS A 96 16.93 9.58 7.74
CA LYS A 96 17.66 9.38 8.99
C LYS A 96 16.97 9.96 10.23
N SER A 97 15.89 10.73 10.03
CA SER A 97 15.12 11.31 11.14
C SER A 97 14.29 10.26 11.90
N GLY A 98 14.05 9.10 11.29
CA GLY A 98 13.17 8.08 11.82
C GLY A 98 11.68 8.48 11.78
N THR A 99 11.34 9.53 11.06
CA THR A 99 9.96 10.00 10.91
C THR A 99 9.10 8.93 10.26
N ARG A 100 7.94 8.68 10.83
CA ARG A 100 6.91 7.79 10.29
C ARG A 100 5.78 8.61 9.70
N TYR A 101 5.17 8.07 8.66
CA TYR A 101 4.11 8.74 7.92
C TYR A 101 2.90 7.83 7.79
N ASN A 102 1.73 8.39 7.99
CA ASN A 102 0.45 7.72 7.75
C ASN A 102 0.05 7.84 6.28
N TYR A 103 -0.35 6.73 5.70
CA TYR A 103 -0.87 6.65 4.34
C TYR A 103 -2.25 6.00 4.33
N ILE A 104 -3.07 6.42 3.40
CA ILE A 104 -4.24 5.67 2.97
C ILE A 104 -3.81 4.85 1.76
N ASN A 105 -3.85 3.53 1.89
CA ASN A 105 -3.53 2.63 0.79
C ASN A 105 -4.79 1.95 0.28
N LEU A 106 -4.90 1.85 -1.03
CA LEU A 106 -5.86 1.00 -1.70
C LEU A 106 -5.12 -0.23 -2.23
N LEU A 107 -5.39 -1.38 -1.63
CA LEU A 107 -4.73 -2.65 -1.90
C LEU A 107 -5.71 -3.62 -2.55
N GLN A 108 -5.22 -4.46 -3.47
CA GLN A 108 -5.98 -5.56 -4.04
C GLN A 108 -5.75 -6.82 -3.22
N GLY A 109 -6.82 -7.58 -2.95
CA GLY A 109 -6.71 -8.88 -2.27
C GLY A 109 -5.80 -9.84 -3.01
N LYS A 110 -4.93 -10.51 -2.27
CA LYS A 110 -3.98 -11.50 -2.80
C LYS A 110 -3.47 -12.39 -1.67
N ASP A 111 -3.33 -13.68 -1.96
CA ASP A 111 -2.72 -14.66 -1.05
C ASP A 111 -1.20 -14.42 -0.95
N VAL A 112 -0.81 -13.61 0.04
CA VAL A 112 0.57 -13.24 0.36
C VAL A 112 0.72 -13.09 1.88
N GLU A 113 1.94 -13.31 2.39
CA GLU A 113 2.18 -13.23 3.84
C GLU A 113 2.18 -11.80 4.36
N GLU A 114 2.91 -10.93 3.67
CA GLU A 114 3.13 -9.55 4.09
C GLU A 114 2.14 -8.59 3.43
N LEU A 115 1.66 -7.60 4.19
CA LEU A 115 0.78 -6.54 3.67
C LEU A 115 1.43 -5.78 2.52
N GLY A 116 2.75 -5.54 2.60
CA GLY A 116 3.52 -4.86 1.57
C GLY A 116 3.70 -5.63 0.26
N GLU A 117 3.31 -6.90 0.21
CA GLU A 117 3.32 -7.73 -1.01
C GLU A 117 1.97 -7.72 -1.74
N MET A 118 0.93 -7.19 -1.11
CA MET A 118 -0.36 -6.98 -1.77
C MET A 118 -0.22 -5.95 -2.88
N PRO A 119 -0.86 -6.15 -4.04
CA PRO A 119 -0.83 -5.16 -5.12
C PRO A 119 -1.40 -3.83 -4.65
N GLU A 120 -0.58 -2.77 -4.68
CA GLU A 120 -1.00 -1.42 -4.36
C GLU A 120 -1.59 -0.75 -5.60
N ILE A 121 -2.86 -0.37 -5.52
CA ILE A 121 -3.56 0.36 -6.58
C ILE A 121 -3.22 1.86 -6.48
N CYS A 122 -3.27 2.40 -5.28
CA CYS A 122 -2.77 3.75 -4.99
C CYS A 122 -2.44 3.91 -3.51
N ALA A 123 -1.59 4.89 -3.23
CA ALA A 123 -1.27 5.34 -1.87
C ALA A 123 -1.37 6.86 -1.80
N VAL A 124 -2.00 7.36 -0.75
CA VAL A 124 -2.17 8.79 -0.51
C VAL A 124 -1.56 9.14 0.85
N PRO A 125 -0.56 10.04 0.89
CA PRO A 125 -0.01 10.50 2.16
C PRO A 125 -1.07 11.30 2.94
N LEU A 126 -1.21 11.00 4.22
CA LEU A 126 -2.22 11.61 5.08
C LEU A 126 -1.60 12.60 6.08
N SER A 127 -0.63 12.14 6.85
CA SER A 127 -0.01 12.93 7.91
C SER A 127 1.35 12.34 8.31
N VAL A 128 2.11 13.10 9.09
CA VAL A 128 3.20 12.53 9.89
C VAL A 128 2.54 11.74 11.02
N ALA A 129 2.99 10.50 11.24
CA ALA A 129 2.59 9.75 12.41
C ALA A 129 3.22 10.42 13.64
N GLU A 130 2.44 10.64 14.70
CA GLU A 130 2.98 11.25 15.92
C GLU A 130 4.14 10.38 16.43
N ALA A 131 5.30 11.00 16.56
CA ALA A 131 6.38 10.39 17.30
C ALA A 131 5.90 10.30 18.76
N ASP A 132 5.76 9.10 19.30
CA ASP A 132 5.68 8.89 20.74
C ASP A 132 6.90 9.62 21.37
N ASN A 133 6.63 10.66 22.16
CA ASN A 133 7.59 11.55 22.81
C ASN A 133 8.06 12.78 22.02
N MET A 134 7.17 13.69 21.70
CA MET A 134 7.53 15.08 21.89
C MET A 134 7.37 15.41 23.36
N GLU A 135 8.42 15.21 24.16
CA GLU A 135 8.62 16.01 25.36
C GLU A 135 8.71 17.46 24.89
N TYR A 136 7.62 18.18 25.04
CA TYR A 136 7.67 19.64 25.04
C TYR A 136 8.46 20.01 26.28
N GLY A 137 9.77 20.15 26.10
CA GLY A 137 10.66 20.71 27.12
C GLY A 137 10.13 22.07 27.53
N ASN A 138 9.90 22.22 28.82
CA ASN A 138 9.59 23.48 29.51
C ASN A 138 10.64 24.56 29.20
#